data_8160a02dba1b1e83ec8a23359b8c67be
#
_entry.id   8160a02dba1b1e83ec8a23359b8c67be
#
_cell.length_a   1.000
_cell.length_b   1.000
_cell.length_c   1.000
_cell.angle_alpha   90.00
_cell.angle_beta   90.00
_cell.angle_gamma   90.00
#
_symmetry.space_group_name_H-M   'P 1'
#
loop_
_entity.id
_entity.type
_entity.pdbx_description
1 polymer ?
#
loop_
_entity_poly.entity_id
_entity_poly.type
_entity_poly.pdbx_seq_one_letter_code
_entity_poly.pdbx_strand_id
1 'polypeptide(L)'
;GLCALEAALLTPNIGRLILYEPSVALAGSGWSAALDTHLQVLLDAGKREEALLLFFRDIVKTPLHEIAALQAGSHWPARIAAAHTIHRELRSIDRYVFTPQRFNALKIPVLLLLGGESPPRRHLIAERLHQALPCSRIGILQGQQHSAMRTAPDLFVHEVVSFLNVHSGHTPGRADGHR
;
A
#
# COMPACT_ATOMS: atom_id res chain seq x y z
N GLY A 1 0.63 -3.40 -2.70
CA GLY A 1 1.48 -3.51 -1.51
C GLY A 1 1.57 -4.94 -0.99
N LEU A 2 0.44 -5.55 -0.63
CA LEU A 2 0.42 -6.93 -0.10
C LEU A 2 1.00 -7.94 -1.09
N CYS A 3 0.61 -7.90 -2.36
CA CYS A 3 1.17 -8.79 -3.39
C CYS A 3 2.70 -8.63 -3.53
N ALA A 4 3.23 -7.40 -3.43
CA ALA A 4 4.67 -7.17 -3.51
C ALA A 4 5.41 -7.73 -2.28
N LEU A 5 4.80 -7.60 -1.10
CA LEU A 5 5.33 -8.17 0.15
C LEU A 5 5.41 -9.70 0.08
N GLU A 6 4.35 -10.36 -0.38
CA GLU A 6 4.34 -11.82 -0.56
C GLU A 6 5.30 -12.28 -1.68
N ALA A 7 5.36 -11.55 -2.78
CA ALA A 7 6.29 -11.86 -3.87
C ALA A 7 7.75 -11.84 -3.41
N ALA A 8 8.11 -10.95 -2.48
CA ALA A 8 9.46 -10.88 -1.94
C ALA A 8 9.89 -12.13 -1.14
N LEU A 9 8.93 -12.94 -0.69
CA LEU A 9 9.21 -14.25 -0.08
C LEU A 9 9.44 -15.37 -1.12
N LEU A 10 9.00 -15.16 -2.37
CA LEU A 10 8.96 -16.19 -3.40
C LEU A 10 10.12 -16.10 -4.40
N THR A 11 10.84 -14.97 -4.43
CA THR A 11 11.93 -14.78 -5.40
C THR A 11 13.08 -13.96 -4.80
N PRO A 12 14.35 -14.35 -5.09
CA PRO A 12 15.51 -13.56 -4.71
C PRO A 12 15.76 -12.34 -5.62
N ASN A 13 14.97 -12.19 -6.70
CA ASN A 13 15.15 -11.12 -7.68
C ASN A 13 14.67 -9.74 -7.18
N ILE A 14 14.01 -9.68 -6.02
CA ILE A 14 13.61 -8.43 -5.38
C ILE A 14 14.71 -8.03 -4.40
N GLY A 15 15.54 -7.07 -4.78
CA GLY A 15 16.64 -6.59 -3.95
C GLY A 15 16.26 -5.52 -2.92
N ARG A 16 15.14 -4.82 -3.13
CA ARG A 16 14.59 -3.77 -2.23
C ARG A 16 13.09 -3.71 -2.37
N LEU A 17 12.40 -3.26 -1.33
CA LEU A 17 10.95 -3.14 -1.33
C LEU A 17 10.51 -1.80 -0.77
N ILE A 18 9.64 -1.10 -1.49
CA ILE A 18 9.01 0.14 -1.04
C ILE A 18 7.51 -0.08 -1.01
N LEU A 19 6.92 0.04 0.16
CA LEU A 19 5.49 -0.18 0.39
C LEU A 19 4.85 1.10 0.93
N TYR A 20 3.98 1.71 0.15
CA TYR A 20 3.21 2.86 0.59
C TYR A 20 1.85 2.39 1.10
N GLU A 21 1.67 2.48 2.42
CA GLU A 21 0.46 2.10 3.15
C GLU A 21 -0.16 0.78 2.65
N PRO A 22 0.59 -0.30 2.67
CA PRO A 22 0.09 -1.60 2.22
C PRO A 22 -1.11 -2.01 3.06
N SER A 23 -2.15 -2.51 2.39
CA SER A 23 -3.33 -3.02 3.08
C SER A 23 -3.06 -4.45 3.58
N VAL A 24 -2.99 -4.60 4.90
CA VAL A 24 -2.90 -5.90 5.58
C VAL A 24 -4.06 -5.99 6.55
N ALA A 25 -4.80 -7.09 6.51
CA ALA A 25 -5.84 -7.34 7.48
C ALA A 25 -5.21 -7.60 8.85
N LEU A 26 -5.58 -6.77 9.83
CA LEU A 26 -5.33 -7.04 11.24
C LEU A 26 -6.60 -7.62 11.85
N ALA A 27 -6.48 -8.50 12.82
CA ALA A 27 -7.63 -9.09 13.50
C ALA A 27 -8.59 -7.99 13.99
N GLY A 28 -9.88 -8.11 13.65
CA GLY A 28 -10.91 -7.11 13.98
C GLY A 28 -10.89 -5.84 13.12
N SER A 29 -10.14 -5.81 12.02
CA SER A 29 -9.95 -4.63 11.19
C SER A 29 -10.75 -4.63 9.88
N GLY A 30 -11.63 -5.58 9.64
CA GLY A 30 -12.49 -5.64 8.45
C GLY A 30 -13.42 -4.41 8.34
N TRP A 31 -13.83 -4.07 7.13
CA TRP A 31 -14.98 -3.20 6.92
C TRP A 31 -16.25 -3.92 7.38
N SER A 32 -17.28 -3.15 7.72
CA SER A 32 -18.52 -3.75 8.21
C SER A 32 -19.18 -4.64 7.15
N ALA A 33 -19.85 -5.70 7.57
CA ALA A 33 -20.63 -6.55 6.68
C ALA A 33 -21.70 -5.74 5.91
N ALA A 34 -22.23 -4.66 6.49
CA ALA A 34 -23.16 -3.77 5.83
C ALA A 34 -22.52 -3.05 4.63
N LEU A 35 -21.27 -2.60 4.74
CA LEU A 35 -20.55 -1.99 3.61
C LEU A 35 -20.23 -3.01 2.52
N ASP A 36 -19.85 -4.24 2.88
CA ASP A 36 -19.61 -5.32 1.93
C ASP A 36 -20.88 -5.65 1.13
N THR A 37 -22.02 -5.78 1.81
CA THR A 37 -23.33 -6.01 1.18
C THR A 37 -23.73 -4.86 0.28
N HIS A 38 -23.58 -3.61 0.73
CA HIS A 38 -23.95 -2.43 -0.06
C HIS A 38 -23.09 -2.33 -1.33
N LEU A 39 -21.79 -2.56 -1.23
CA LEU A 39 -20.88 -2.59 -2.37
C LEU A 39 -21.32 -3.65 -3.39
N GLN A 40 -21.63 -4.87 -2.93
CA GLN A 40 -22.09 -5.95 -3.80
C GLN A 40 -23.39 -5.58 -4.52
N VAL A 41 -24.39 -5.04 -3.81
CA VAL A 41 -25.68 -4.60 -4.39
C VAL A 41 -25.46 -3.56 -5.52
N LEU A 42 -24.58 -2.58 -5.28
CA LEU A 42 -24.27 -1.59 -6.31
C LEU A 42 -23.60 -2.20 -7.55
N LEU A 43 -22.68 -3.13 -7.35
CA LEU A 43 -22.00 -3.83 -8.46
C LEU A 43 -22.94 -4.72 -9.24
N ASP A 44 -23.83 -5.47 -8.58
CA ASP A 44 -24.84 -6.34 -9.22
C ASP A 44 -25.86 -5.52 -10.02
N ALA A 45 -26.18 -4.30 -9.56
CA ALA A 45 -27.04 -3.35 -10.27
C ALA A 45 -26.31 -2.62 -11.42
N GLY A 46 -25.01 -2.90 -11.69
CA GLY A 46 -24.23 -2.21 -12.70
C GLY A 46 -23.80 -0.78 -12.32
N LYS A 47 -24.08 -0.33 -11.10
CA LYS A 47 -23.82 1.01 -10.58
C LYS A 47 -22.35 1.18 -10.18
N ARG A 48 -21.46 1.00 -11.15
CA ARG A 48 -20.00 0.96 -10.93
C ARG A 48 -19.44 2.26 -10.37
N GLU A 49 -19.95 3.40 -10.79
CA GLU A 49 -19.48 4.68 -10.28
C GLU A 49 -19.90 4.89 -8.82
N GLU A 50 -21.15 4.56 -8.47
CA GLU A 50 -21.62 4.62 -7.09
C GLU A 50 -20.80 3.68 -6.18
N ALA A 51 -20.50 2.47 -6.66
CA ALA A 51 -19.65 1.50 -5.97
C ALA A 51 -18.21 2.04 -5.74
N LEU A 52 -17.64 2.70 -6.76
CA LEU A 52 -16.31 3.32 -6.68
C LEU A 52 -16.29 4.49 -5.69
N LEU A 53 -17.34 5.32 -5.67
CA LEU A 53 -17.48 6.41 -4.71
C LEU A 53 -17.65 5.90 -3.28
N LEU A 54 -18.47 4.87 -3.07
CA LEU A 54 -18.58 4.20 -1.77
C LEU A 54 -17.22 3.66 -1.30
N PHE A 55 -16.46 3.02 -2.18
CA PHE A 55 -15.14 2.52 -1.88
C PHE A 55 -14.20 3.63 -1.41
N PHE A 56 -14.07 4.73 -2.15
CA PHE A 56 -13.20 5.83 -1.77
C PHE A 56 -13.63 6.51 -0.48
N ARG A 57 -14.93 6.81 -0.35
CA ARG A 57 -15.46 7.57 0.79
C ARG A 57 -15.48 6.73 2.07
N ASP A 58 -16.01 5.51 2.01
CA ASP A 58 -16.40 4.76 3.20
C ASP A 58 -15.41 3.66 3.59
N ILE A 59 -14.64 3.13 2.62
CA ILE A 59 -13.64 2.08 2.87
C ILE A 59 -12.23 2.67 2.96
N VAL A 60 -11.80 3.44 1.95
CA VAL A 60 -10.46 4.06 1.93
C VAL A 60 -10.40 5.27 2.85
N LYS A 61 -11.53 5.96 3.09
CA LYS A 61 -11.64 7.23 3.84
C LYS A 61 -10.91 8.38 3.16
N THR A 62 -10.98 8.43 1.84
CA THR A 62 -10.41 9.49 1.02
C THR A 62 -11.17 10.81 1.26
N PRO A 63 -10.47 11.93 1.50
CA PRO A 63 -11.10 13.24 1.64
C PRO A 63 -11.94 13.62 0.42
N LEU A 64 -13.08 14.30 0.64
CA LEU A 64 -14.03 14.64 -0.44
C LEU A 64 -13.40 15.46 -1.55
N HIS A 65 -12.51 16.40 -1.22
CA HIS A 65 -11.81 17.22 -2.21
C HIS A 65 -10.85 16.38 -3.10
N GLU A 66 -10.23 15.33 -2.54
CA GLU A 66 -9.42 14.40 -3.33
C GLU A 66 -10.29 13.51 -4.23
N ILE A 67 -11.48 13.08 -3.76
CA ILE A 67 -12.45 12.35 -4.58
C ILE A 67 -12.90 13.23 -5.76
N ALA A 68 -13.23 14.50 -5.52
CA ALA A 68 -13.59 15.44 -6.57
C ALA A 68 -12.45 15.62 -7.60
N ALA A 69 -11.20 15.72 -7.15
CA ALA A 69 -10.04 15.78 -8.04
C ALA A 69 -9.85 14.50 -8.86
N LEU A 70 -10.14 13.32 -8.28
CA LEU A 70 -10.14 12.05 -8.99
C LEU A 70 -11.20 12.01 -10.09
N GLN A 71 -12.42 12.47 -9.78
CA GLN A 71 -13.54 12.51 -10.72
C GLN A 71 -13.26 13.45 -11.92
N ALA A 72 -12.60 14.58 -11.68
CA ALA A 72 -12.20 15.51 -12.72
C ALA A 72 -11.02 14.99 -13.59
N GLY A 73 -10.33 13.95 -13.17
CA GLY A 73 -9.16 13.41 -13.86
C GLY A 73 -9.50 12.52 -15.05
N SER A 74 -8.66 12.53 -16.09
CA SER A 74 -8.81 11.72 -17.32
C SER A 74 -8.90 10.21 -17.08
N HIS A 75 -8.43 9.72 -15.95
CA HIS A 75 -8.46 8.29 -15.59
C HIS A 75 -9.75 7.84 -14.89
N TRP A 76 -10.70 8.75 -14.63
CA TRP A 76 -11.94 8.41 -13.93
C TRP A 76 -12.78 7.34 -14.66
N PRO A 77 -13.00 7.42 -15.99
CA PRO A 77 -13.72 6.38 -16.72
C PRO A 77 -13.06 5.00 -16.63
N ALA A 78 -11.73 4.93 -16.67
CA ALA A 78 -11.00 3.67 -16.52
C ALA A 78 -11.16 3.08 -15.10
N ARG A 79 -11.23 3.92 -14.06
CA ARG A 79 -11.51 3.49 -12.69
C ARG A 79 -12.93 2.92 -12.54
N ILE A 80 -13.93 3.58 -13.14
CA ILE A 80 -15.31 3.07 -13.19
C ILE A 80 -15.36 1.71 -13.89
N ALA A 81 -14.67 1.57 -15.02
CA ALA A 81 -14.62 0.31 -15.75
C ALA A 81 -14.03 -0.83 -14.90
N ALA A 82 -13.02 -0.54 -14.07
CA ALA A 82 -12.37 -1.49 -13.17
C ALA A 82 -13.10 -1.72 -11.84
N ALA A 83 -14.13 -0.94 -11.50
CA ALA A 83 -14.79 -1.00 -10.19
C ALA A 83 -15.36 -2.39 -9.84
N HIS A 84 -15.68 -3.22 -10.84
CA HIS A 84 -16.14 -4.59 -10.66
C HIS A 84 -15.11 -5.49 -9.95
N THR A 85 -13.83 -5.11 -9.88
CA THR A 85 -12.77 -5.88 -9.21
C THR A 85 -12.72 -5.61 -7.70
N ILE A 86 -13.25 -4.46 -7.25
CA ILE A 86 -13.10 -3.94 -5.88
C ILE A 86 -13.52 -4.97 -4.83
N HIS A 87 -14.72 -5.52 -4.98
CA HIS A 87 -15.27 -6.46 -3.99
C HIS A 87 -14.40 -7.72 -3.86
N ARG A 88 -13.95 -8.29 -4.98
CA ARG A 88 -13.04 -9.46 -4.99
C ARG A 88 -11.71 -9.14 -4.33
N GLU A 89 -11.14 -7.97 -4.61
CA GLU A 89 -9.84 -7.56 -4.05
C GLU A 89 -9.94 -7.31 -2.55
N LEU A 90 -11.01 -6.66 -2.09
CA LEU A 90 -11.28 -6.44 -0.68
C LEU A 90 -11.43 -7.75 0.09
N ARG A 91 -12.20 -8.69 -0.45
CA ARG A 91 -12.33 -10.04 0.16
C ARG A 91 -11.03 -10.82 0.18
N SER A 92 -10.16 -10.62 -0.80
CA SER A 92 -8.83 -11.24 -0.80
C SER A 92 -7.94 -10.70 0.31
N ILE A 93 -8.01 -9.39 0.58
CA ILE A 93 -7.30 -8.76 1.69
C ILE A 93 -7.87 -9.25 3.04
N ASP A 94 -9.19 -9.33 3.16
CA ASP A 94 -9.87 -9.73 4.41
C ASP A 94 -9.59 -11.19 4.79
N ARG A 95 -9.46 -12.06 3.79
CA ARG A 95 -9.10 -13.47 3.98
C ARG A 95 -7.61 -13.71 4.23
N TYR A 96 -6.79 -12.70 3.98
CA TYR A 96 -5.35 -12.83 4.15
C TYR A 96 -4.99 -12.86 5.63
N VAL A 97 -4.28 -13.93 6.04
CA VAL A 97 -3.78 -14.08 7.40
C VAL A 97 -2.32 -13.63 7.45
N PHE A 98 -2.07 -12.49 8.05
CA PHE A 98 -0.71 -12.01 8.26
C PHE A 98 0.00 -12.82 9.34
N THR A 99 1.04 -13.54 8.94
CA THR A 99 1.88 -14.36 9.83
C THR A 99 3.28 -13.72 9.92
N PRO A 100 3.57 -12.91 10.96
CA PRO A 100 4.82 -12.16 11.08
C PRO A 100 6.08 -13.02 10.92
N GLN A 101 6.07 -14.22 11.47
CA GLN A 101 7.21 -15.14 11.49
C GLN A 101 7.71 -15.52 10.07
N ARG A 102 6.82 -15.53 9.08
CA ARG A 102 7.19 -15.80 7.69
C ARG A 102 8.17 -14.78 7.12
N PHE A 103 8.14 -13.56 7.64
CA PHE A 103 8.95 -12.44 7.15
C PHE A 103 10.28 -12.30 7.87
N ASN A 104 10.56 -13.07 8.93
CA ASN A 104 11.82 -13.02 9.66
C ASN A 104 13.04 -13.35 8.79
N ALA A 105 12.86 -14.15 7.75
CA ALA A 105 13.91 -14.52 6.80
C ALA A 105 14.16 -13.45 5.72
N LEU A 106 13.27 -12.46 5.56
CA LEU A 106 13.39 -11.44 4.54
C LEU A 106 14.44 -10.40 4.93
N LYS A 107 15.63 -10.51 4.36
CA LYS A 107 16.80 -9.66 4.69
C LYS A 107 17.04 -8.51 3.70
N ILE A 108 16.12 -8.30 2.76
CA ILE A 108 16.20 -7.15 1.85
C ILE A 108 15.78 -5.86 2.57
N PRO A 109 16.37 -4.70 2.22
CA PRO A 109 15.91 -3.41 2.74
C PRO A 109 14.45 -3.14 2.36
N VAL A 110 13.64 -2.71 3.33
CA VAL A 110 12.22 -2.35 3.13
C VAL A 110 11.95 -0.95 3.63
N LEU A 111 11.36 -0.11 2.78
CA LEU A 111 10.80 1.19 3.18
C LEU A 111 9.27 1.07 3.28
N LEU A 112 8.75 1.34 4.46
CA LEU A 112 7.31 1.49 4.71
C LEU A 112 6.98 2.99 4.69
N LEU A 113 6.38 3.49 3.61
CA LEU A 113 5.93 4.87 3.51
C LEU A 113 4.54 5.02 4.12
N LEU A 114 4.35 6.10 4.87
CA LEU A 114 3.13 6.40 5.60
C LEU A 114 2.82 7.89 5.52
N GLY A 115 1.59 8.25 5.20
CA GLY A 115 1.12 9.62 5.32
C GLY A 115 0.94 10.01 6.79
N GLY A 116 1.49 11.16 7.20
CA GLY A 116 1.42 11.63 8.58
C GLY A 116 0.00 11.87 9.08
N GLU A 117 -0.90 12.27 8.17
CA GLU A 117 -2.32 12.53 8.44
C GLU A 117 -3.22 11.32 8.08
N SER A 118 -2.63 10.18 7.78
CA SER A 118 -3.40 8.96 7.49
C SER A 118 -4.09 8.42 8.75
N PRO A 119 -5.25 7.74 8.60
CA PRO A 119 -5.99 7.22 9.74
C PRO A 119 -5.13 6.32 10.65
N PRO A 120 -5.38 6.30 11.99
CA PRO A 120 -4.58 5.55 12.98
C PRO A 120 -4.36 4.08 12.62
N ARG A 121 -5.31 3.47 11.93
CA ARG A 121 -5.18 2.09 11.45
C ARG A 121 -4.00 1.90 10.50
N ARG A 122 -3.68 2.91 9.65
CA ARG A 122 -2.53 2.83 8.72
C ARG A 122 -1.22 2.82 9.50
N HIS A 123 -1.14 3.64 10.56
CA HIS A 123 0.00 3.67 11.47
C HIS A 123 0.20 2.31 12.15
N LEU A 124 -0.89 1.73 12.68
CA LEU A 124 -0.83 0.41 13.31
C LEU A 124 -0.35 -0.69 12.34
N ILE A 125 -0.82 -0.67 11.09
CA ILE A 125 -0.36 -1.62 10.07
C ILE A 125 1.13 -1.44 9.78
N ALA A 126 1.59 -0.19 9.61
CA ALA A 126 3.01 0.10 9.36
C ALA A 126 3.91 -0.37 10.51
N GLU A 127 3.51 -0.14 11.76
CA GLU A 127 4.21 -0.63 12.95
C GLU A 127 4.27 -2.16 13.00
N ARG A 128 3.15 -2.84 12.75
CA ARG A 128 3.10 -4.32 12.74
C ARG A 128 3.99 -4.91 11.65
N LEU A 129 4.00 -4.30 10.48
CA LEU A 129 4.91 -4.71 9.40
C LEU A 129 6.37 -4.44 9.77
N HIS A 130 6.67 -3.28 10.36
CA HIS A 130 8.01 -2.94 10.81
C HIS A 130 8.55 -3.94 11.85
N GLN A 131 7.73 -4.34 12.81
CA GLN A 131 8.09 -5.38 13.79
C GLN A 131 8.37 -6.75 13.15
N ALA A 132 7.73 -7.07 12.03
CA ALA A 132 7.88 -8.36 11.35
C ALA A 132 9.03 -8.37 10.31
N LEU A 133 9.48 -7.21 9.85
CA LEU A 133 10.47 -7.05 8.77
C LEU A 133 11.81 -6.58 9.33
N PRO A 134 12.81 -7.47 9.45
CA PRO A 134 14.07 -7.16 10.20
C PRO A 134 14.88 -6.00 9.63
N CYS A 135 14.79 -5.76 8.32
CA CYS A 135 15.56 -4.72 7.62
C CYS A 135 14.65 -3.59 7.10
N SER A 136 13.60 -3.26 7.87
CA SER A 136 12.65 -2.21 7.47
C SER A 136 12.88 -0.90 8.23
N ARG A 137 12.42 0.20 7.60
CA ARG A 137 12.23 1.49 8.25
C ARG A 137 10.90 2.11 7.85
N ILE A 138 10.33 2.94 8.69
CA ILE A 138 9.13 3.74 8.39
C ILE A 138 9.59 5.13 7.97
N GLY A 139 9.10 5.60 6.83
CA GLY A 139 9.21 6.98 6.35
C GLY A 139 7.85 7.68 6.43
N ILE A 140 7.77 8.81 7.13
CA ILE A 140 6.52 9.54 7.32
C ILE A 140 6.50 10.75 6.38
N LEU A 141 5.48 10.80 5.53
CA LEU A 141 5.19 11.93 4.63
C LEU A 141 4.32 12.93 5.39
N GLN A 142 4.94 13.94 5.99
CA GLN A 142 4.27 14.92 6.84
C GLN A 142 3.18 15.68 6.07
N GLY A 143 2.02 15.92 6.71
CA GLY A 143 0.87 16.61 6.11
C GLY A 143 0.18 15.85 4.98
N GLN A 144 0.52 14.59 4.74
CA GLN A 144 -0.03 13.79 3.65
C GLN A 144 -0.86 12.62 4.15
N GLN A 145 -1.77 12.15 3.29
CA GLN A 145 -2.53 10.91 3.45
C GLN A 145 -2.16 9.92 2.34
N HIS A 146 -3.04 8.95 2.05
CA HIS A 146 -2.81 7.86 1.10
C HIS A 146 -2.50 8.28 -0.35
N SER A 147 -2.64 9.55 -0.70
CA SER A 147 -2.48 10.05 -2.08
C SER A 147 -1.21 10.88 -2.30
N ALA A 148 -0.20 10.82 -1.43
CA ALA A 148 0.98 11.68 -1.47
C ALA A 148 1.71 11.68 -2.83
N MET A 149 1.70 10.58 -3.58
CA MET A 149 2.26 10.55 -4.93
C MET A 149 1.58 11.54 -5.91
N ARG A 150 0.42 12.10 -5.54
CA ARG A 150 -0.32 13.10 -6.32
C ARG A 150 -0.39 14.45 -5.61
N THR A 151 -0.57 14.46 -4.29
CA THR A 151 -0.72 15.69 -3.50
C THR A 151 0.61 16.34 -3.15
N ALA A 152 1.69 15.57 -3.08
CA ALA A 152 3.06 16.02 -2.79
C ALA A 152 4.09 15.14 -3.54
N PRO A 153 4.11 15.15 -4.89
CA PRO A 153 4.95 14.25 -5.68
C PRO A 153 6.45 14.41 -5.38
N ASP A 154 6.92 15.64 -5.16
CA ASP A 154 8.34 15.89 -4.89
C ASP A 154 8.78 15.29 -3.55
N LEU A 155 7.95 15.42 -2.51
CA LEU A 155 8.19 14.78 -1.21
C LEU A 155 8.21 13.26 -1.33
N PHE A 156 7.25 12.70 -2.06
CA PHE A 156 7.15 11.26 -2.27
C PHE A 156 8.38 10.73 -3.03
N VAL A 157 8.76 11.38 -4.12
CA VAL A 157 9.93 11.00 -4.92
C VAL A 157 11.22 11.15 -4.12
N HIS A 158 11.36 12.22 -3.35
CA HIS A 158 12.53 12.44 -2.48
C HIS A 158 12.75 11.27 -1.52
N GLU A 159 11.70 10.83 -0.82
CA GLU A 159 11.80 9.71 0.13
C GLU A 159 12.16 8.38 -0.57
N VAL A 160 11.56 8.12 -1.74
CA VAL A 160 11.86 6.93 -2.54
C VAL A 160 13.32 6.94 -3.02
N VAL A 161 13.77 8.03 -3.62
CA VAL A 161 15.14 8.15 -4.17
C VAL A 161 16.18 8.12 -3.05
N SER A 162 15.92 8.79 -1.94
CA SER A 162 16.81 8.76 -0.77
C SER A 162 16.99 7.33 -0.25
N PHE A 163 15.91 6.56 -0.16
CA PHE A 163 16.01 5.16 0.24
C PHE A 163 16.80 4.30 -0.75
N LEU A 164 16.62 4.52 -2.05
CA LEU A 164 17.35 3.76 -3.08
C LEU A 164 18.84 4.07 -3.06
N ASN A 165 19.23 5.32 -2.81
CA ASN A 165 20.65 5.77 -2.82
C ASN A 165 21.43 5.28 -1.59
N VAL A 166 20.84 5.31 -0.39
CA VAL A 166 21.50 4.86 0.86
C VAL A 166 22.01 3.42 0.74
N HIS A 167 21.31 2.58 0.01
CA HIS A 167 21.65 1.15 -0.13
C HIS A 167 22.49 0.84 -1.37
N SER A 168 22.83 1.82 -2.21
CA SER A 168 23.68 1.63 -3.39
C SER A 168 25.19 1.73 -3.07
N GLY A 169 25.54 2.19 -1.87
CA GLY A 169 26.92 2.44 -1.45
C GLY A 169 27.71 1.23 -0.91
N HIS A 170 27.14 0.03 -0.89
CA HIS A 170 27.84 -1.17 -0.40
C HIS A 170 27.98 -2.22 -1.49
N THR A 171 28.84 -1.95 -2.49
CA THR A 171 29.45 -3.02 -3.29
C THR A 171 30.73 -3.43 -2.56
N PRO A 172 30.83 -4.64 -2.00
CA PRO A 172 32.12 -5.13 -1.52
C PRO A 172 33.06 -5.16 -2.71
N GLY A 173 34.17 -4.47 -2.62
CA GLY A 173 35.22 -4.46 -3.62
C GLY A 173 35.57 -5.89 -4.02
N ARG A 174 35.52 -6.15 -5.31
CA ARG A 174 36.11 -7.32 -5.92
C ARG A 174 37.62 -7.23 -5.61
N ALA A 175 38.09 -8.05 -4.70
CA ALA A 175 39.51 -8.20 -4.47
C ALA A 175 40.13 -8.74 -5.78
N ASP A 176 40.81 -7.85 -6.51
CA ASP A 176 41.71 -8.25 -7.59
C ASP A 176 42.87 -9.00 -6.93
N GLY A 177 42.76 -10.32 -6.97
CA GLY A 177 43.85 -11.25 -6.67
C GLY A 177 44.75 -11.38 -7.88
N HIS A 178 45.72 -10.49 -8.00
CA HIS A 178 46.94 -10.77 -8.76
C HIS A 178 47.87 -11.65 -7.89
N ARG A 179 48.04 -12.89 -8.30
CA ARG A 179 49.36 -13.59 -8.51
C ARG A 179 49.11 -15.04 -8.93
#